data_a7f8287ee857b22fd74608d282476f1e
#
_entry.id   a7f8287ee857b22fd74608d282476f1e
#
_cell.length_a   1.000
_cell.length_b   1.000
_cell.length_c   1.000
_cell.angle_alpha   90.00
_cell.angle_beta   90.00
_cell.angle_gamma   90.00
#
_symmetry.space_group_name_H-M   'P 1'
#
loop_
_entity.id
_entity.type
_entity.pdbx_description
1 polymer ?
#
loop_
_entity_poly.entity_id
_entity_poly.type
_entity_poly.pdbx_seq_one_letter_code
_entity_poly.pdbx_strand_id
1 'polypeptide(L)'
;MPAADNPLLDIRAYVTAQHKERYKAFVIHSPPEKDAERRRFVARLASLEGGAYVDVLAKVAADSALSETVDLLDTDFLRQVALDAASSGAGVVVVDEFDFLLPVWGNDLSGLQQMVSTLSRTDTPSVIVFAMQTRPLLETWQLTNDQGQIRVLPLSAIQNLP
;
A
#
# COMPACT_ATOMS: atom_id res chain seq x y z
N MET A 1 -30.56 -1.00 18.67
CA MET A 1 -29.18 -1.19 19.15
C MET A 1 -28.25 -0.53 18.16
N PRO A 2 -27.53 0.47 18.56
CA PRO A 2 -26.46 0.91 17.71
C PRO A 2 -25.53 -0.28 17.47
N ALA A 3 -25.10 -0.46 16.23
CA ALA A 3 -24.05 -1.42 15.92
C ALA A 3 -22.92 -1.14 16.91
N ALA A 4 -22.40 -2.17 17.54
CA ALA A 4 -21.23 -2.02 18.37
C ALA A 4 -20.19 -1.28 17.52
N ASP A 5 -19.80 -0.09 17.96
CA ASP A 5 -18.75 0.65 17.29
C ASP A 5 -17.51 -0.24 17.25
N ASN A 6 -17.20 -0.78 16.08
CA ASN A 6 -15.93 -1.44 15.90
C ASN A 6 -14.86 -0.39 16.18
N PRO A 7 -13.96 -0.60 17.14
CA PRO A 7 -12.92 0.36 17.41
C PRO A 7 -12.09 0.56 16.14
N LEU A 8 -11.75 1.81 15.85
CA LEU A 8 -10.86 2.11 14.74
C LEU A 8 -9.48 1.48 14.97
N LEU A 9 -8.86 1.03 13.89
CA LEU A 9 -7.55 0.39 13.95
C LEU A 9 -6.46 1.42 14.26
N ASP A 10 -5.61 1.11 15.22
CA ASP A 10 -4.36 1.84 15.45
C ASP A 10 -3.33 1.35 14.42
N ILE A 11 -3.09 2.14 13.39
CA ILE A 11 -2.22 1.74 12.28
C ILE A 11 -0.76 1.59 12.73
N ARG A 12 -0.30 2.37 13.69
CA ARG A 12 1.09 2.26 14.16
C ARG A 12 1.32 0.96 14.90
N ALA A 13 0.36 0.55 15.73
CA ALA A 13 0.40 -0.76 16.39
C ALA A 13 0.32 -1.90 15.36
N TYR A 14 -0.51 -1.72 14.32
CA TYR A 14 -0.62 -2.68 13.23
C TYR A 14 0.71 -2.83 12.48
N VAL A 15 1.37 -1.72 12.13
CA VAL A 15 2.67 -1.74 11.47
C VAL A 15 3.72 -2.43 12.34
N THR A 16 3.75 -2.14 13.63
CA THR A 16 4.66 -2.79 14.58
C THR A 16 4.47 -4.30 14.58
N ALA A 17 3.22 -4.76 14.61
CA ALA A 17 2.89 -6.18 14.53
C ALA A 17 3.29 -6.77 13.17
N GLN A 18 3.07 -6.02 12.08
CA GLN A 18 3.36 -6.47 10.73
C GLN A 18 4.86 -6.67 10.50
N HIS A 19 5.74 -5.95 11.19
CA HIS A 19 7.18 -6.19 11.14
C HIS A 19 7.57 -7.62 11.53
N LYS A 20 6.78 -8.26 12.37
CA LYS A 20 7.02 -9.62 12.87
C LYS A 20 6.44 -10.68 11.93
N GLU A 21 5.61 -10.29 10.98
CA GLU A 21 4.96 -11.20 10.06
C GLU A 21 5.91 -11.68 8.97
N ARG A 22 5.62 -12.87 8.44
CA ARG A 22 6.35 -13.41 7.29
C ARG A 22 6.12 -12.56 6.05
N TYR A 23 4.87 -12.20 5.78
CA TYR A 23 4.48 -11.38 4.64
C TYR A 23 4.39 -9.93 5.05
N LYS A 24 5.04 -9.06 4.30
CA LYS A 24 5.35 -7.70 4.71
C LYS A 24 4.44 -6.64 4.12
N ALA A 25 3.60 -6.98 3.14
CA ALA A 25 2.79 -5.99 2.45
C ALA A 25 1.35 -5.97 2.94
N PHE A 26 0.77 -4.79 2.94
CA PHE A 26 -0.66 -4.62 3.11
C PHE A 26 -1.16 -3.42 2.29
N VAL A 27 -2.48 -3.30 2.17
CA VAL A 27 -3.12 -2.28 1.33
C VAL A 27 -3.94 -1.35 2.21
N ILE A 28 -3.84 -0.05 1.96
CA ILE A 28 -4.77 0.96 2.47
C ILE A 28 -5.49 1.55 1.26
N HIS A 29 -6.82 1.57 1.29
CA HIS A 29 -7.59 2.10 0.17
C HIS A 29 -8.65 3.09 0.64
N SER A 30 -9.03 4.00 -0.25
CA SER A 30 -10.07 4.99 -0.01
C SER A 30 -10.83 5.29 -1.29
N PRO A 31 -12.11 5.73 -1.20
CA PRO A 31 -12.82 6.16 -2.39
C PRO A 31 -12.14 7.38 -3.03
N PRO A 32 -12.34 7.61 -4.35
CA PRO A 32 -11.64 8.70 -5.07
C PRO A 32 -11.80 10.08 -4.45
N GLU A 33 -12.96 10.40 -3.86
CA GLU A 33 -13.22 11.68 -3.19
C GLU A 33 -12.37 11.88 -1.93
N LYS A 34 -11.72 10.83 -1.44
CA LYS A 34 -10.82 10.85 -0.28
C LYS A 34 -9.34 10.75 -0.64
N ASP A 35 -8.99 10.91 -1.92
CA ASP A 35 -7.59 10.78 -2.37
C ASP A 35 -6.64 11.71 -1.62
N ALA A 36 -7.02 12.97 -1.43
CA ALA A 36 -6.17 13.93 -0.71
C ALA A 36 -5.98 13.52 0.76
N GLU A 37 -7.03 13.03 1.40
CA GLU A 37 -7.00 12.55 2.77
C GLU A 37 -6.11 11.31 2.90
N ARG A 38 -6.26 10.34 1.99
CA ARG A 38 -5.41 9.14 1.95
C ARG A 38 -3.94 9.52 1.79
N ARG A 39 -3.63 10.41 0.83
CA ARG A 39 -2.26 10.85 0.58
C ARG A 39 -1.64 11.47 1.82
N ARG A 40 -2.34 12.36 2.48
CA ARG A 40 -1.85 12.98 3.73
C ARG A 40 -1.65 11.94 4.83
N PHE A 41 -2.58 11.01 4.96
CA PHE A 41 -2.52 9.98 5.99
C PHE A 41 -1.28 9.08 5.80
N VAL A 42 -1.10 8.52 4.60
CA VAL A 42 0.00 7.57 4.38
C VAL A 42 1.37 8.26 4.35
N ALA A 43 1.43 9.50 3.89
CA ALA A 43 2.66 10.30 3.97
C ALA A 43 3.03 10.59 5.43
N ARG A 44 2.03 10.90 6.26
CA ARG A 44 2.23 11.10 7.69
C ARG A 44 2.69 9.83 8.39
N LEU A 45 2.09 8.69 8.02
CA LEU A 45 2.50 7.39 8.55
C LEU A 45 3.98 7.12 8.24
N ALA A 46 4.39 7.31 6.99
CA ALA A 46 5.79 7.14 6.61
C ALA A 46 6.71 8.04 7.45
N SER A 47 6.34 9.31 7.62
CA SER A 47 7.10 10.27 8.41
C SER A 47 7.22 9.84 9.88
N LEU A 48 6.12 9.43 10.50
CA LEU A 48 6.11 9.01 11.91
C LEU A 48 6.92 7.75 12.16
N GLU A 49 6.99 6.85 11.17
CA GLU A 49 7.72 5.59 11.28
C GLU A 49 9.17 5.69 10.76
N GLY A 50 9.63 6.88 10.42
CA GLY A 50 10.97 7.06 9.85
C GLY A 50 11.13 6.33 8.53
N GLY A 51 10.05 6.21 7.76
CA GLY A 51 10.00 5.46 6.52
C GLY A 51 10.13 6.32 5.27
N ALA A 52 9.84 5.71 4.13
CA ALA A 52 9.87 6.35 2.81
C ALA A 52 8.46 6.42 2.22
N TYR A 53 8.15 7.55 1.60
CA TYR A 53 6.93 7.73 0.82
C TYR A 53 7.31 7.84 -0.66
N VAL A 54 6.73 6.98 -1.49
CA VAL A 54 6.97 6.97 -2.94
C VAL A 54 5.68 7.36 -3.65
N ASP A 55 5.72 8.49 -4.36
CA ASP A 55 4.69 8.91 -5.30
C ASP A 55 5.05 8.36 -6.67
N VAL A 56 4.39 7.28 -7.08
CA VAL A 56 4.73 6.58 -8.34
C VAL A 56 4.42 7.45 -9.55
N LEU A 57 3.32 8.21 -9.51
CA LEU A 57 2.98 9.12 -10.61
C LEU A 57 4.06 10.18 -10.81
N ALA A 58 4.53 10.80 -9.74
CA ALA A 58 5.59 11.80 -9.80
C ALA A 58 6.90 11.18 -10.30
N LYS A 59 7.22 9.97 -9.84
CA LYS A 59 8.43 9.25 -10.26
C LYS A 59 8.42 8.97 -11.76
N VAL A 60 7.31 8.50 -12.29
CA VAL A 60 7.17 8.22 -13.72
C VAL A 60 7.19 9.53 -14.53
N ALA A 61 6.50 10.56 -14.06
CA ALA A 61 6.47 11.85 -14.75
C ALA A 61 7.84 12.53 -14.82
N ALA A 62 8.69 12.32 -13.82
CA ALA A 62 10.04 12.90 -13.76
C ALA A 62 11.07 12.14 -14.60
N ASP A 63 10.76 10.94 -15.07
CA ASP A 63 11.66 10.08 -15.84
C ASP A 63 11.09 9.90 -17.25
N SER A 64 11.75 10.50 -18.24
CA SER A 64 11.27 10.47 -19.63
C SER A 64 11.20 9.06 -20.20
N ALA A 65 12.14 8.20 -19.83
CA ALA A 65 12.13 6.80 -20.28
C ALA A 65 10.91 6.05 -19.71
N LEU A 66 10.56 6.26 -18.44
CA LEU A 66 9.37 5.67 -17.85
C LEU A 66 8.10 6.26 -18.42
N SER A 67 8.04 7.58 -18.62
CA SER A 67 6.87 8.26 -19.20
C SER A 67 6.57 7.77 -20.61
N GLU A 68 7.61 7.55 -21.42
CA GLU A 68 7.47 7.09 -22.81
C GLU A 68 7.05 5.63 -22.90
N THR A 69 7.30 4.84 -21.87
CA THR A 69 7.02 3.39 -21.82
C THR A 69 5.99 3.02 -20.75
N VAL A 70 5.15 3.96 -20.34
CA VAL A 70 4.17 3.75 -19.27
C VAL A 70 3.24 2.57 -19.56
N ASP A 71 2.91 2.34 -20.82
CA ASP A 71 2.07 1.21 -21.25
C ASP A 71 2.75 -0.15 -21.12
N LEU A 72 4.04 -0.18 -20.83
CA LEU A 72 4.82 -1.41 -20.58
C LEU A 72 5.08 -1.65 -19.10
N LEU A 73 4.71 -0.73 -18.22
CA LEU A 73 4.94 -0.86 -16.78
C LEU A 73 3.95 -1.87 -16.19
N ASP A 74 4.46 -2.92 -15.60
CA ASP A 74 3.68 -4.01 -15.00
C ASP A 74 3.77 -3.99 -13.48
N THR A 75 3.23 -5.05 -12.84
CA THR A 75 3.29 -5.16 -11.38
C THR A 75 4.71 -5.42 -10.88
N ASP A 76 5.59 -6.00 -11.69
CA ASP A 76 7.00 -6.15 -11.33
C ASP A 76 7.71 -4.80 -11.21
N PHE A 77 7.32 -3.82 -12.05
CA PHE A 77 7.80 -2.45 -11.90
C PHE A 77 7.43 -1.89 -10.52
N LEU A 78 6.17 -2.07 -10.11
CA LEU A 78 5.70 -1.58 -8.83
C LEU A 78 6.42 -2.28 -7.66
N ARG A 79 6.64 -3.58 -7.79
CA ARG A 79 7.41 -4.36 -6.81
C ARG A 79 8.84 -3.81 -6.70
N GLN A 80 9.47 -3.54 -7.82
CA GLN A 80 10.84 -3.01 -7.84
C GLN A 80 10.93 -1.62 -7.22
N VAL A 81 9.94 -0.76 -7.47
CA VAL A 81 9.85 0.55 -6.82
C VAL A 81 9.84 0.40 -5.29
N ALA A 82 9.03 -0.52 -4.78
CA ALA A 82 8.93 -0.77 -3.34
C ALA A 82 10.26 -1.29 -2.77
N LEU A 83 10.89 -2.24 -3.43
CA LEU A 83 12.15 -2.84 -2.97
C LEU A 83 13.31 -1.85 -3.03
N ASP A 84 13.37 -1.02 -4.06
CA ASP A 84 14.41 0.02 -4.18
C ASP A 84 14.29 1.05 -3.04
N ALA A 85 13.08 1.46 -2.72
CA ALA A 85 12.84 2.36 -1.59
C ALA A 85 13.19 1.69 -0.25
N ALA A 86 12.91 0.40 -0.11
CA ALA A 86 13.24 -0.37 1.09
C ALA A 86 14.75 -0.58 1.26
N SER A 87 15.52 -0.55 0.19
CA SER A 87 16.98 -0.77 0.23
C SER A 87 17.72 0.35 0.99
N SER A 88 17.09 1.49 1.23
CA SER A 88 17.63 2.57 2.05
C SER A 88 17.63 2.27 3.55
N GLY A 89 17.06 1.13 3.97
CA GLY A 89 16.93 0.76 5.37
C GLY A 89 15.68 1.31 6.05
N ALA A 90 14.74 1.88 5.27
CA ALA A 90 13.46 2.35 5.80
C ALA A 90 12.68 1.20 6.43
N GLY A 91 12.14 1.39 7.63
CA GLY A 91 11.31 0.38 8.30
C GLY A 91 9.96 0.21 7.63
N VAL A 92 9.41 1.29 7.07
CA VAL A 92 8.14 1.32 6.35
C VAL A 92 8.35 2.01 5.01
N VAL A 93 7.81 1.42 3.96
CA VAL A 93 7.75 2.05 2.63
C VAL A 93 6.30 2.17 2.23
N VAL A 94 5.87 3.39 1.92
CA VAL A 94 4.55 3.65 1.36
C VAL A 94 4.68 3.84 -0.15
N VAL A 95 3.93 3.06 -0.92
CA VAL A 95 3.84 3.17 -2.38
C VAL A 95 2.45 3.69 -2.72
N ASP A 96 2.37 4.91 -3.20
CA ASP A 96 1.11 5.64 -3.44
C ASP A 96 1.07 6.17 -4.87
N GLU A 97 -0.10 6.64 -5.29
CA GLU A 97 -0.31 7.31 -6.58
C GLU A 97 0.01 6.42 -7.79
N PHE A 98 -0.31 5.12 -7.70
CA PHE A 98 -0.10 4.20 -8.82
C PHE A 98 -1.39 3.81 -9.55
N ASP A 99 -2.53 4.41 -9.20
CA ASP A 99 -3.83 4.06 -9.80
C ASP A 99 -3.87 4.26 -11.33
N PHE A 100 -3.04 5.16 -11.86
CA PHE A 100 -2.93 5.37 -13.30
C PHE A 100 -2.42 4.14 -14.05
N LEU A 101 -1.78 3.20 -13.36
CA LEU A 101 -1.30 1.95 -13.95
C LEU A 101 -2.42 0.90 -14.10
N LEU A 102 -3.51 1.01 -13.34
CA LEU A 102 -4.57 0.02 -13.37
C LEU A 102 -5.20 -0.15 -14.76
N PRO A 103 -5.53 0.93 -15.49
CA PRO A 103 -6.00 0.78 -16.86
C PRO A 103 -4.96 0.14 -17.80
N VAL A 104 -3.66 0.38 -17.56
CA VAL A 104 -2.58 -0.25 -18.32
C VAL A 104 -2.63 -1.77 -18.16
N TRP A 105 -3.02 -2.25 -16.99
CA TRP A 105 -3.16 -3.69 -16.69
C TRP A 105 -4.56 -4.23 -17.05
N GLY A 106 -5.36 -3.46 -17.81
CA GLY A 106 -6.73 -3.85 -18.15
C GLY A 106 -7.66 -3.93 -16.95
N ASN A 107 -7.35 -3.19 -15.88
CA ASN A 107 -8.04 -3.26 -14.57
C ASN A 107 -8.01 -4.67 -13.94
N ASP A 108 -7.04 -5.49 -14.34
CA ASP A 108 -6.80 -6.81 -13.74
C ASP A 108 -5.86 -6.64 -12.56
N LEU A 109 -6.35 -6.90 -11.35
CA LEU A 109 -5.60 -6.76 -10.12
C LEU A 109 -4.90 -8.04 -9.66
N SER A 110 -4.94 -9.12 -10.46
CA SER A 110 -4.39 -10.41 -10.05
C SER A 110 -2.89 -10.35 -9.77
N GLY A 111 -2.13 -9.61 -10.58
CA GLY A 111 -0.70 -9.41 -10.36
C GLY A 111 -0.40 -8.64 -9.09
N LEU A 112 -1.19 -7.60 -8.80
CA LEU A 112 -1.09 -6.84 -7.55
C LEU A 112 -1.43 -7.72 -6.35
N GLN A 113 -2.50 -8.50 -6.44
CA GLN A 113 -2.89 -9.44 -5.38
C GLN A 113 -1.79 -10.43 -5.08
N GLN A 114 -1.20 -11.02 -6.11
CA GLN A 114 -0.11 -11.98 -5.95
C GLN A 114 1.09 -11.31 -5.28
N MET A 115 1.48 -10.12 -5.71
CA MET A 115 2.59 -9.37 -5.13
C MET A 115 2.37 -9.08 -3.65
N VAL A 116 1.21 -8.55 -3.29
CA VAL A 116 0.89 -8.24 -1.89
C VAL A 116 0.86 -9.51 -1.05
N SER A 117 0.33 -10.61 -1.60
CA SER A 117 0.22 -11.89 -0.89
C SER A 117 1.57 -12.54 -0.62
N THR A 118 2.56 -12.35 -1.50
CA THR A 118 3.81 -13.13 -1.48
C THR A 118 5.05 -12.31 -1.11
N LEU A 119 4.96 -10.99 -1.06
CA LEU A 119 6.10 -10.16 -0.67
C LEU A 119 6.45 -10.43 0.79
N SER A 120 7.61 -11.04 1.03
CA SER A 120 7.94 -11.64 2.32
C SER A 120 9.22 -11.07 2.91
N ARG A 121 9.55 -11.50 4.14
CA ARG A 121 10.79 -11.09 4.81
C ARG A 121 12.05 -11.54 4.07
N THR A 122 11.96 -12.50 3.17
CA THR A 122 13.11 -12.88 2.32
C THR A 122 13.37 -11.86 1.22
N ASP A 123 12.36 -11.10 0.84
CA ASP A 123 12.48 -10.01 -0.15
C ASP A 123 12.94 -8.71 0.50
N THR A 124 12.40 -8.41 1.68
CA THR A 124 12.69 -7.18 2.41
C THR A 124 12.34 -7.30 3.89
N PRO A 125 13.11 -6.68 4.80
CA PRO A 125 12.70 -6.55 6.20
C PRO A 125 11.68 -5.44 6.42
N SER A 126 11.46 -4.55 5.44
CA SER A 126 10.56 -3.40 5.55
C SER A 126 9.11 -3.81 5.41
N VAL A 127 8.21 -3.13 6.11
CA VAL A 127 6.78 -3.21 5.88
C VAL A 127 6.44 -2.34 4.66
N ILE A 128 5.73 -2.89 3.71
CA ILE A 128 5.36 -2.20 2.47
C ILE A 128 3.86 -1.91 2.50
N VAL A 129 3.49 -0.65 2.34
CA VAL A 129 2.09 -0.20 2.29
C VAL A 129 1.77 0.24 0.88
N PHE A 130 0.83 -0.45 0.24
CA PHE A 130 0.29 -0.04 -1.06
C PHE A 130 -0.97 0.77 -0.81
N ALA A 131 -0.96 2.05 -1.18
CA ALA A 131 -2.10 2.94 -1.01
C ALA A 131 -2.76 3.20 -2.36
N MET A 132 -4.09 3.04 -2.44
CA MET A 132 -4.80 3.12 -3.71
C MET A 132 -6.27 3.50 -3.52
N GLN A 133 -6.94 3.79 -4.63
CA GLN A 133 -8.37 3.99 -4.63
C GLN A 133 -9.11 2.68 -4.42
N THR A 134 -10.26 2.76 -3.76
CA THR A 134 -11.12 1.60 -3.57
C THR A 134 -11.59 1.05 -4.91
N ARG A 135 -11.48 -0.26 -5.08
CA ARG A 135 -12.00 -1.03 -6.21
C ARG A 135 -12.89 -2.13 -5.66
N PRO A 136 -13.89 -2.61 -6.42
CA PRO A 136 -14.79 -3.66 -5.92
C PRO A 136 -14.07 -4.88 -5.38
N LEU A 137 -12.97 -5.29 -6.02
CA LEU A 137 -12.19 -6.44 -5.58
C LEU A 137 -11.62 -6.25 -4.17
N LEU A 138 -11.24 -5.03 -3.80
CA LEU A 138 -10.65 -4.76 -2.48
C LEU A 138 -11.65 -4.96 -1.35
N GLU A 139 -12.93 -4.78 -1.62
CA GLU A 139 -13.99 -4.97 -0.63
C GLU A 139 -14.26 -6.44 -0.33
N THR A 140 -13.88 -7.33 -1.25
CA THR A 140 -14.11 -8.78 -1.13
C THR A 140 -12.82 -9.58 -0.95
N TRP A 141 -11.67 -8.96 -1.09
CA TRP A 141 -10.38 -9.62 -0.96
C TRP A 141 -10.05 -9.85 0.52
N GLN A 142 -10.02 -11.13 0.91
CA GLN A 142 -9.85 -11.53 2.32
C GLN A 142 -8.43 -12.01 2.61
N LEU A 143 -7.47 -11.17 2.36
CA LEU A 143 -6.08 -11.44 2.68
C LEU A 143 -5.84 -11.15 4.17
N THR A 144 -5.32 -12.14 4.91
CA THR A 144 -5.05 -12.02 6.34
C THR A 144 -3.57 -12.24 6.65
N ASN A 145 -3.14 -11.74 7.81
CA ASN A 145 -1.83 -12.06 8.37
C ASN A 145 -1.92 -13.32 9.26
N ASP A 146 -0.78 -13.73 9.85
CA ASP A 146 -0.72 -14.94 10.68
C ASP A 146 -1.59 -14.86 11.93
N GLN A 147 -1.99 -13.65 12.34
CA GLN A 147 -2.86 -13.42 13.50
C GLN A 147 -4.34 -13.27 13.12
N GLY A 148 -4.67 -13.52 11.86
CA GLY A 148 -6.04 -13.44 11.37
C GLY A 148 -6.53 -12.01 11.09
N GLN A 149 -5.67 -11.01 11.19
CA GLN A 149 -6.02 -9.64 10.86
C GLN A 149 -6.01 -9.42 9.35
N ILE A 150 -6.98 -8.65 8.85
CA ILE A 150 -7.07 -8.33 7.43
C ILE A 150 -5.90 -7.43 7.02
N ARG A 151 -5.33 -7.71 5.85
CA ARG A 151 -4.23 -6.94 5.25
C ARG A 151 -4.70 -6.00 4.13
N VAL A 152 -6.00 -5.84 3.97
CA VAL A 152 -6.61 -4.89 3.02
C VAL A 152 -7.52 -3.99 3.85
N LEU A 153 -7.09 -2.76 4.09
CA LEU A 153 -7.68 -1.86 5.08
C LEU A 153 -8.32 -0.65 4.41
N PRO A 154 -9.64 -0.44 4.59
CA PRO A 154 -10.22 0.82 4.17
C PRO A 154 -9.76 1.95 5.12
N LEU A 155 -9.43 3.10 4.55
CA LEU A 155 -8.99 4.26 5.34
C LEU A 155 -9.99 4.63 6.44
N SER A 156 -11.28 4.48 6.16
CA SER A 156 -12.35 4.78 7.12
C SER A 156 -12.33 3.90 8.38
N ALA A 157 -11.65 2.75 8.32
CA ALA A 157 -11.55 1.84 9.47
C ALA A 157 -10.29 2.11 10.32
N ILE A 158 -9.51 3.12 9.97
CA ILE A 158 -8.22 3.42 10.61
C ILE A 158 -8.35 4.70 11.44
N GLN A 159 -7.78 4.66 12.65
CA GLN A 159 -7.75 5.80 13.56
C GLN A 159 -6.86 6.91 12.97
N ASN A 160 -7.26 8.17 13.16
CA ASN A 160 -6.47 9.31 12.72
C ASN A 160 -5.09 9.32 13.39
N LEU A 161 -4.11 9.78 12.65
CA LEU A 161 -2.76 10.00 13.17
C LEU A 161 -2.65 11.38 13.85
N PRO A 162 -1.76 11.52 14.83
CA PRO A 162 -1.51 12.81 15.50
C PRO A 162 -0.93 13.87 14.56
#